data_e6c5e4d28388ebbcaafe5d7d86fc1b50
#
_entry.id   e6c5e4d28388ebbcaafe5d7d86fc1b50
#
_cell.length_a   1.000
_cell.length_b   1.000
_cell.length_c   1.000
_cell.angle_alpha   90.00
_cell.angle_beta   90.00
_cell.angle_gamma   90.00
#
_symmetry.space_group_name_H-M   'P 1'
#
loop_
_entity.id
_entity.type
_entity.pdbx_description
1 polymer ?
#
loop_
_entity_poly.entity_id
_entity_poly.type
_entity_poly.pdbx_seq_one_letter_code
_entity_poly.pdbx_strand_id
1 'polypeptide(L)'
;MKYKDYYKILGVERSASEDEVKKAYRKLARKYHPDVSKEANAKEKFQEVSEAYETLRDKEKRAAYDSLGSHRPGQDFRPPPDWFDRFGAGRQEDLRDVDLSDLFEQMGIFGRAAGRRGGFGRNVPIPGEDYETPVRITLEEAAHGAEREFQLDGKSLRARIPKGAIDGQRLRLRGKGGAGMNGGPAGDLYLQIVLEPHPLYKARGHDLEIEVPITPWEAALGAQIDVPTLEGRVTMKVPPGSKGGQKLRLGGKGLPKPGGGAGDLYAALEIVVPSTLTDRERKLYEELRDASRFDPRKRFGA
;
A
#
# COMPACT_ATOMS: atom_id res chain seq x y z
N MET A 1 34.43 18.49 -19.23
CA MET A 1 33.70 18.04 -18.03
C MET A 1 33.56 19.21 -17.07
N LYS A 2 32.39 19.41 -16.50
CA LYS A 2 32.18 20.40 -15.43
C LYS A 2 32.26 19.71 -14.06
N TYR A 3 33.15 20.22 -13.20
CA TYR A 3 33.31 19.69 -11.87
C TYR A 3 32.23 20.19 -10.91
N LYS A 4 31.53 19.28 -10.22
CA LYS A 4 30.56 19.58 -9.16
C LYS A 4 31.17 19.21 -7.80
N ASP A 5 31.18 20.13 -6.85
CA ASP A 5 31.69 19.87 -5.50
C ASP A 5 30.58 19.29 -4.62
N TYR A 6 30.51 17.97 -4.55
CA TYR A 6 29.47 17.25 -3.80
C TYR A 6 29.46 17.52 -2.29
N TYR A 7 30.63 17.80 -1.71
CA TYR A 7 30.71 18.19 -0.31
C TYR A 7 30.06 19.56 -0.05
N LYS A 8 30.27 20.53 -0.97
CA LYS A 8 29.61 21.83 -0.89
C LYS A 8 28.11 21.76 -1.16
N ILE A 9 27.68 20.88 -2.07
CA ILE A 9 26.25 20.68 -2.37
C ILE A 9 25.54 20.15 -1.12
N LEU A 10 26.12 19.20 -0.38
CA LEU A 10 25.58 18.71 0.87
C LEU A 10 25.84 19.65 2.07
N GLY A 11 26.73 20.63 1.93
CA GLY A 11 27.11 21.52 3.02
C GLY A 11 27.87 20.84 4.15
N VAL A 12 28.73 19.87 3.81
CA VAL A 12 29.57 19.14 4.75
C VAL A 12 31.05 19.29 4.38
N GLU A 13 31.94 19.05 5.35
CA GLU A 13 33.38 19.05 5.10
C GLU A 13 33.83 17.75 4.42
N ARG A 14 34.99 17.79 3.73
CA ARG A 14 35.56 16.58 3.07
C ARG A 14 35.91 15.47 4.06
N SER A 15 36.15 15.82 5.32
CA SER A 15 36.41 14.91 6.44
C SER A 15 35.14 14.29 7.03
N ALA A 16 33.95 14.72 6.58
CA ALA A 16 32.68 14.28 7.15
C ALA A 16 32.49 12.75 7.13
N SER A 17 31.99 12.22 8.23
CA SER A 17 31.62 10.80 8.38
C SER A 17 30.38 10.44 7.52
N GLU A 18 30.15 9.15 7.29
CA GLU A 18 28.97 8.67 6.59
C GLU A 18 27.66 9.14 7.25
N ASP A 19 27.63 9.18 8.58
CA ASP A 19 26.45 9.63 9.34
C ASP A 19 26.19 11.12 9.18
N GLU A 20 27.23 11.95 9.08
CA GLU A 20 27.11 13.39 8.82
C GLU A 20 26.60 13.63 7.40
N VAL A 21 27.14 12.94 6.41
CA VAL A 21 26.67 12.96 5.01
C VAL A 21 25.19 12.59 4.94
N LYS A 22 24.79 11.50 5.62
CA LYS A 22 23.40 11.04 5.68
C LYS A 22 22.46 12.02 6.36
N LYS A 23 22.92 12.67 7.45
CA LYS A 23 22.17 13.70 8.17
C LYS A 23 21.95 14.96 7.32
N ALA A 24 22.99 15.39 6.62
CA ALA A 24 22.95 16.54 5.71
C ALA A 24 21.96 16.29 4.56
N TYR A 25 22.06 15.11 3.92
CA TYR A 25 21.13 14.69 2.86
C TYR A 25 19.67 14.72 3.33
N ARG A 26 19.35 14.10 4.47
CA ARG A 26 17.97 14.10 4.99
C ARG A 26 17.40 15.50 5.21
N LYS A 27 18.23 16.42 5.68
CA LYS A 27 17.84 17.83 5.90
C LYS A 27 17.54 18.52 4.58
N LEU A 28 18.41 18.37 3.57
CA LEU A 28 18.28 19.03 2.27
C LEU A 28 17.17 18.39 1.42
N ALA A 29 17.04 17.06 1.47
CA ALA A 29 15.98 16.34 0.77
C ALA A 29 14.56 16.75 1.25
N ARG A 30 14.39 17.00 2.56
CA ARG A 30 13.13 17.55 3.08
C ARG A 30 12.90 19.00 2.64
N LYS A 31 13.97 19.80 2.58
CA LYS A 31 13.87 21.21 2.18
C LYS A 31 13.51 21.37 0.71
N TYR A 32 14.08 20.52 -0.17
CA TYR A 32 13.91 20.61 -1.63
C TYR A 32 12.96 19.55 -2.19
N HIS A 33 12.17 18.86 -1.34
CA HIS A 33 11.20 17.87 -1.80
C HIS A 33 10.17 18.50 -2.76
N PRO A 34 9.92 17.90 -3.96
CA PRO A 34 9.06 18.51 -4.98
C PRO A 34 7.64 18.81 -4.50
N ASP A 35 7.11 17.99 -3.56
CA ASP A 35 5.75 18.16 -3.03
C ASP A 35 5.67 19.21 -1.88
N VAL A 36 6.79 19.60 -1.30
CA VAL A 36 6.82 20.46 -0.10
C VAL A 36 7.47 21.82 -0.37
N SER A 37 8.47 21.88 -1.26
CA SER A 37 9.24 23.07 -1.52
C SER A 37 8.53 24.02 -2.50
N LYS A 38 8.50 25.32 -2.14
CA LYS A 38 7.98 26.40 -2.99
C LYS A 38 9.07 27.10 -3.81
N GLU A 39 10.32 26.65 -3.74
CA GLU A 39 11.42 27.24 -4.49
C GLU A 39 11.33 26.88 -5.98
N ALA A 40 11.51 27.85 -6.89
CA ALA A 40 11.36 27.63 -8.35
C ALA A 40 12.31 26.56 -8.92
N ASN A 41 13.48 26.35 -8.30
CA ASN A 41 14.50 25.37 -8.68
C ASN A 41 14.65 24.20 -7.68
N ALA A 42 13.57 23.89 -6.94
CA ALA A 42 13.59 22.82 -5.95
C ALA A 42 13.92 21.45 -6.56
N LYS A 43 13.37 21.17 -7.75
CA LYS A 43 13.61 19.92 -8.47
C LYS A 43 15.08 19.72 -8.86
N GLU A 44 15.71 20.76 -9.39
CA GLU A 44 17.14 20.74 -9.76
C GLU A 44 18.03 20.58 -8.54
N LYS A 45 17.77 21.34 -7.47
CA LYS A 45 18.50 21.21 -6.21
C LYS A 45 18.29 19.85 -5.54
N PHE A 46 17.11 19.28 -5.62
CA PHE A 46 16.86 17.95 -5.09
C PHE A 46 17.67 16.89 -5.86
N GLN A 47 17.75 17.01 -7.18
CA GLN A 47 18.54 16.12 -8.03
C GLN A 47 20.03 16.21 -7.71
N GLU A 48 20.59 17.43 -7.58
CA GLU A 48 22.00 17.66 -7.22
C GLU A 48 22.33 17.11 -5.82
N VAL A 49 21.43 17.30 -4.84
CA VAL A 49 21.60 16.78 -3.48
C VAL A 49 21.55 15.24 -3.46
N SER A 50 20.68 14.65 -4.27
CA SER A 50 20.57 13.17 -4.39
C SER A 50 21.81 12.58 -5.04
N GLU A 51 22.29 13.18 -6.13
CA GLU A 51 23.52 12.79 -6.82
C GLU A 51 24.74 12.85 -5.88
N ALA A 52 24.90 13.96 -5.16
CA ALA A 52 25.97 14.14 -4.19
C ALA A 52 25.92 13.10 -3.07
N TYR A 53 24.74 12.77 -2.56
CA TYR A 53 24.58 11.74 -1.53
C TYR A 53 24.89 10.34 -2.05
N GLU A 54 24.45 9.97 -3.23
CA GLU A 54 24.74 8.66 -3.81
C GLU A 54 26.22 8.41 -4.02
N THR A 55 26.97 9.46 -4.38
CA THR A 55 28.43 9.38 -4.54
C THR A 55 29.16 9.30 -3.20
N LEU A 56 28.78 10.13 -2.23
CA LEU A 56 29.52 10.25 -0.97
C LEU A 56 29.16 9.22 0.11
N ARG A 57 28.00 8.55 -0.01
CA ARG A 57 27.57 7.51 0.95
C ARG A 57 28.33 6.19 0.78
N ASP A 58 28.81 5.91 -0.42
CA ASP A 58 29.50 4.68 -0.77
C ASP A 58 31.01 4.90 -0.71
N LYS A 59 31.73 4.05 0.02
CA LYS A 59 33.17 4.22 0.24
C LYS A 59 33.98 4.16 -1.04
N GLU A 60 33.61 3.28 -1.98
CA GLU A 60 34.33 3.11 -3.24
C GLU A 60 34.10 4.31 -4.16
N LYS A 61 32.85 4.76 -4.28
CA LYS A 61 32.46 5.93 -5.05
C LYS A 61 33.06 7.22 -4.50
N ARG A 62 33.06 7.38 -3.17
CA ARG A 62 33.66 8.49 -2.50
C ARG A 62 35.19 8.54 -2.73
N ALA A 63 35.88 7.38 -2.63
CA ALA A 63 37.30 7.28 -2.91
C ALA A 63 37.63 7.61 -4.37
N ALA A 64 36.80 7.14 -5.32
CA ALA A 64 36.94 7.50 -6.74
C ALA A 64 36.75 9.00 -6.97
N TYR A 65 35.72 9.59 -6.37
CA TYR A 65 35.47 11.03 -6.43
C TYR A 65 36.60 11.86 -5.79
N ASP A 66 37.06 11.45 -4.63
CA ASP A 66 38.15 12.15 -3.90
C ASP A 66 39.49 12.06 -4.67
N SER A 67 39.73 10.97 -5.44
CA SER A 67 40.92 10.83 -6.28
C SER A 67 40.98 11.83 -7.46
N LEU A 68 39.82 12.41 -7.86
CA LEU A 68 39.75 13.47 -8.87
C LEU A 68 40.32 14.81 -8.39
N GLY A 69 40.57 14.96 -7.09
CA GLY A 69 41.15 16.14 -6.48
C GLY A 69 40.18 17.30 -6.27
N SER A 70 40.69 18.43 -5.79
CA SER A 70 39.89 19.63 -5.48
C SER A 70 39.92 20.61 -6.65
N HIS A 71 38.81 20.76 -7.36
CA HIS A 71 38.66 21.72 -8.44
C HIS A 71 37.57 22.77 -8.08
N ARG A 72 37.55 23.90 -8.76
CA ARG A 72 36.51 24.92 -8.58
C ARG A 72 35.22 24.48 -9.28
N PRO A 73 34.04 24.64 -8.68
CA PRO A 73 32.77 24.31 -9.32
C PRO A 73 32.64 25.01 -10.69
N GLY A 74 32.23 24.24 -11.72
CA GLY A 74 32.07 24.75 -13.10
C GLY A 74 33.36 24.83 -13.92
N GLN A 75 34.51 24.43 -13.40
CA GLN A 75 35.79 24.41 -14.11
C GLN A 75 35.86 23.17 -15.02
N ASP A 76 36.40 23.36 -16.25
CA ASP A 76 36.70 22.22 -17.14
C ASP A 76 37.78 21.35 -16.53
N PHE A 77 37.44 20.07 -16.35
CA PHE A 77 38.29 19.09 -15.69
C PHE A 77 38.63 17.92 -16.63
N ARG A 78 39.87 17.46 -16.60
CA ARG A 78 40.31 16.22 -17.24
C ARG A 78 40.84 15.30 -16.15
N PRO A 79 40.27 14.08 -16.02
CA PRO A 79 40.80 13.09 -15.09
C PRO A 79 42.26 12.73 -15.43
N PRO A 80 43.08 12.36 -14.45
CA PRO A 80 44.45 11.82 -14.71
C PRO A 80 44.39 10.59 -15.62
N PRO A 81 45.37 10.37 -16.50
CA PRO A 81 45.38 9.26 -17.46
C PRO A 81 45.19 7.87 -16.83
N ASP A 82 45.77 7.68 -15.63
CA ASP A 82 45.71 6.44 -14.84
C ASP A 82 44.38 6.23 -14.10
N TRP A 83 43.52 7.25 -14.06
CA TRP A 83 42.20 7.18 -13.39
C TRP A 83 41.25 6.21 -14.10
N PHE A 84 41.23 6.24 -15.44
CA PHE A 84 40.39 5.35 -16.24
C PHE A 84 40.83 3.86 -16.12
N ASP A 85 42.14 3.62 -16.02
CA ASP A 85 42.66 2.27 -15.83
C ASP A 85 42.34 1.72 -14.43
N ARG A 86 42.34 2.58 -13.42
CA ARG A 86 42.12 2.21 -12.03
C ARG A 86 40.63 1.96 -11.71
N PHE A 87 39.71 2.67 -12.40
CA PHE A 87 38.28 2.58 -12.14
C PHE A 87 37.47 1.98 -13.31
N GLY A 88 38.11 1.41 -14.33
CA GLY A 88 37.52 0.50 -15.31
C GLY A 88 36.73 1.16 -16.44
N ALA A 89 36.97 2.45 -16.74
CA ALA A 89 36.37 3.15 -17.86
C ALA A 89 37.20 2.97 -19.14
N GLY A 90 36.75 2.09 -20.03
CA GLY A 90 37.41 1.89 -21.32
C GLY A 90 37.22 3.06 -22.30
N ARG A 91 38.32 3.44 -22.97
CA ARG A 91 38.49 4.33 -24.12
C ARG A 91 38.14 5.82 -24.01
N GLN A 92 39.16 6.58 -24.20
CA GLN A 92 39.36 8.04 -24.09
C GLN A 92 38.81 8.86 -25.28
N GLU A 93 37.82 8.43 -26.05
CA GLU A 93 37.32 9.14 -27.19
C GLU A 93 36.03 9.90 -26.85
N ASP A 94 36.09 11.24 -26.95
CA ASP A 94 35.01 12.25 -26.85
C ASP A 94 34.39 12.53 -25.45
N LEU A 95 35.19 13.05 -24.52
CA LEU A 95 34.71 13.57 -23.24
C LEU A 95 34.51 15.09 -23.18
N ARG A 96 34.33 15.79 -24.32
CA ARG A 96 34.28 17.28 -24.33
C ARG A 96 33.01 17.86 -23.71
N ASP A 97 31.87 17.14 -23.73
CA ASP A 97 30.57 17.64 -23.24
C ASP A 97 29.83 16.67 -22.27
N VAL A 98 30.52 15.71 -21.67
CA VAL A 98 29.94 14.74 -20.75
C VAL A 98 29.99 15.30 -19.32
N ASP A 99 28.87 15.30 -18.58
CA ASP A 99 28.79 15.69 -17.19
C ASP A 99 29.44 14.58 -16.31
N LEU A 100 29.89 14.94 -15.10
CA LEU A 100 30.52 14.01 -14.17
C LEU A 100 29.58 12.86 -13.79
N SER A 101 28.27 13.13 -13.70
CA SER A 101 27.22 12.14 -13.47
C SER A 101 27.10 11.13 -14.60
N ASP A 102 27.17 11.57 -15.86
CA ASP A 102 27.11 10.71 -17.04
C ASP A 102 28.31 9.79 -17.11
N LEU A 103 29.49 10.28 -16.70
CA LEU A 103 30.69 9.47 -16.60
C LEU A 103 30.57 8.36 -15.55
N PHE A 104 30.05 8.67 -14.38
CA PHE A 104 29.82 7.66 -13.31
C PHE A 104 28.71 6.67 -13.72
N GLU A 105 27.70 7.09 -14.50
CA GLU A 105 26.66 6.23 -15.07
C GLU A 105 27.24 5.29 -16.13
N GLN A 106 28.09 5.80 -17.01
CA GLN A 106 28.79 5.02 -18.05
C GLN A 106 29.79 4.01 -17.47
N MET A 107 30.37 4.31 -16.31
CA MET A 107 31.22 3.38 -15.56
C MET A 107 30.41 2.32 -14.79
N GLY A 108 29.06 2.30 -14.91
CA GLY A 108 28.22 1.37 -14.16
C GLY A 108 28.10 1.68 -12.68
N ILE A 109 28.58 2.85 -12.24
CA ILE A 109 28.56 3.28 -10.84
C ILE A 109 27.15 3.75 -10.44
N PHE A 110 26.34 4.27 -11.41
CA PHE A 110 24.94 4.68 -11.22
C PHE A 110 23.91 3.78 -11.92
N GLY A 111 24.31 2.92 -12.84
CA GLY A 111 23.42 2.23 -13.75
C GLY A 111 23.14 0.78 -13.37
N ARG A 112 21.93 0.54 -12.90
CA ARG A 112 21.25 -0.75 -13.04
C ARG A 112 20.24 -0.65 -14.16
N ALA A 113 20.68 -0.53 -15.42
CA ALA A 113 19.82 -0.85 -16.56
C ALA A 113 20.59 -0.64 -17.87
N ALA A 114 21.39 -1.59 -18.28
CA ALA A 114 21.60 -1.94 -19.69
C ALA A 114 22.58 -3.11 -19.76
N GLY A 115 22.09 -4.24 -20.20
CA GLY A 115 22.94 -5.43 -20.39
C GLY A 115 23.93 -5.26 -21.51
N ARG A 116 25.01 -5.94 -21.31
CA ARG A 116 25.89 -6.66 -22.25
C ARG A 116 27.36 -6.32 -22.26
N ARG A 117 28.11 -7.35 -21.89
CA ARG A 117 29.46 -7.76 -22.31
C ARG A 117 30.67 -6.98 -21.79
N GLY A 118 31.37 -7.64 -20.87
CA GLY A 118 32.78 -7.40 -20.59
C GLY A 118 33.15 -7.98 -19.24
N GLY A 119 33.69 -9.21 -19.22
CA GLY A 119 33.99 -10.01 -18.02
C GLY A 119 34.94 -9.35 -17.05
N PHE A 120 34.52 -9.24 -15.82
CA PHE A 120 35.24 -9.48 -14.61
C PHE A 120 34.26 -10.07 -13.60
N GLY A 121 34.28 -11.41 -13.48
CA GLY A 121 33.40 -12.18 -12.62
C GLY A 121 33.63 -11.91 -11.14
N ARG A 122 33.05 -10.87 -10.59
CA ARG A 122 32.65 -10.86 -9.18
C ARG A 122 31.20 -11.31 -9.11
N ASN A 123 31.02 -12.46 -8.50
CA ASN A 123 29.73 -13.09 -8.20
C ASN A 123 28.98 -12.20 -7.19
N VAL A 124 28.51 -11.02 -7.63
CA VAL A 124 27.75 -10.10 -6.77
C VAL A 124 26.39 -10.74 -6.54
N PRO A 125 25.99 -11.01 -5.29
CA PRO A 125 24.69 -11.54 -4.98
C PRO A 125 23.60 -10.58 -5.43
N ILE A 126 22.72 -11.00 -6.34
CA ILE A 126 21.59 -10.21 -6.81
C ILE A 126 20.35 -10.76 -6.13
N PRO A 127 19.62 -9.95 -5.33
CA PRO A 127 18.36 -10.40 -4.74
C PRO A 127 17.33 -10.69 -5.83
N GLY A 128 16.50 -11.69 -5.59
CA GLY A 128 15.36 -12.00 -6.46
C GLY A 128 14.30 -10.92 -6.42
N GLU A 129 13.46 -10.90 -7.44
CA GLU A 129 12.32 -9.96 -7.54
C GLU A 129 11.21 -10.33 -6.55
N ASP A 130 10.55 -9.29 -6.03
CA ASP A 130 9.35 -9.47 -5.23
C ASP A 130 8.15 -9.70 -6.16
N TYR A 131 7.28 -10.64 -5.77
CA TYR A 131 6.04 -10.93 -6.49
C TYR A 131 4.82 -10.44 -5.72
N GLU A 132 3.77 -10.08 -6.44
CA GLU A 132 2.47 -9.73 -5.86
C GLU A 132 1.37 -10.52 -6.56
N THR A 133 0.49 -11.16 -5.77
CA THR A 133 -0.58 -12.01 -6.28
C THR A 133 -1.86 -11.79 -5.46
N PRO A 134 -3.02 -11.55 -6.11
CA PRO A 134 -4.30 -11.49 -5.42
C PRO A 134 -4.73 -12.88 -4.95
N VAL A 135 -5.21 -12.97 -3.72
CA VAL A 135 -5.78 -14.19 -3.15
C VAL A 135 -7.23 -13.90 -2.76
N ARG A 136 -8.15 -14.58 -3.45
CA ARG A 136 -9.58 -14.49 -3.15
C ARG A 136 -9.91 -15.40 -1.98
N ILE A 137 -10.62 -14.86 -1.00
CA ILE A 137 -11.10 -15.61 0.16
C ILE A 137 -12.55 -15.27 0.45
N THR A 138 -13.28 -16.21 1.06
CA THR A 138 -14.64 -15.94 1.52
C THR A 138 -14.62 -15.17 2.84
N LEU A 139 -15.78 -14.64 3.22
CA LEU A 139 -15.93 -13.91 4.47
C LEU A 139 -15.75 -14.83 5.68
N GLU A 140 -16.16 -16.09 5.58
CA GLU A 140 -15.99 -17.11 6.62
C GLU A 140 -14.52 -17.46 6.80
N GLU A 141 -13.76 -17.58 5.73
CA GLU A 141 -12.32 -17.79 5.77
C GLU A 141 -11.62 -16.60 6.42
N ALA A 142 -12.05 -15.39 6.10
CA ALA A 142 -11.55 -14.18 6.76
C ALA A 142 -11.86 -14.18 8.27
N ALA A 143 -13.06 -14.65 8.68
CA ALA A 143 -13.45 -14.72 10.08
C ALA A 143 -12.67 -15.77 10.88
N HIS A 144 -12.49 -16.98 10.30
CA HIS A 144 -11.92 -18.11 11.03
C HIS A 144 -10.42 -18.31 10.78
N GLY A 145 -9.88 -17.65 9.74
CA GLY A 145 -8.57 -17.95 9.17
C GLY A 145 -8.62 -19.18 8.30
N ALA A 146 -7.71 -19.26 7.32
CA ALA A 146 -7.64 -20.36 6.38
C ALA A 146 -6.19 -20.69 6.01
N GLU A 147 -5.97 -21.91 5.53
CA GLU A 147 -4.75 -22.25 4.82
C GLU A 147 -5.09 -22.40 3.33
N ARG A 148 -4.34 -21.67 2.50
CA ARG A 148 -4.50 -21.72 1.05
C ARG A 148 -3.21 -22.21 0.41
N GLU A 149 -3.39 -23.08 -0.57
CA GLU A 149 -2.31 -23.59 -1.42
C GLU A 149 -2.46 -22.98 -2.81
N PHE A 150 -1.37 -22.41 -3.32
CA PHE A 150 -1.32 -21.85 -4.66
C PHE A 150 -0.04 -22.28 -5.38
N GLN A 151 -0.11 -22.29 -6.67
CA GLN A 151 1.03 -22.59 -7.51
C GLN A 151 1.64 -21.28 -8.01
N LEU A 152 2.93 -21.09 -7.75
CA LEU A 152 3.73 -19.99 -8.27
C LEU A 152 4.98 -20.58 -8.91
N ASP A 153 5.23 -20.29 -10.19
CA ASP A 153 6.39 -20.80 -10.96
C ASP A 153 6.56 -22.33 -10.85
N GLY A 154 5.45 -23.08 -10.90
CA GLY A 154 5.44 -24.53 -10.81
C GLY A 154 5.72 -25.10 -9.41
N LYS A 155 5.82 -24.25 -8.39
CA LYS A 155 5.99 -24.66 -6.98
C LYS A 155 4.68 -24.46 -6.23
N SER A 156 4.27 -25.48 -5.47
CA SER A 156 3.15 -25.37 -4.55
C SER A 156 3.60 -24.63 -3.27
N LEU A 157 2.90 -23.55 -2.95
CA LEU A 157 3.15 -22.73 -1.77
C LEU A 157 1.91 -22.75 -0.88
N ARG A 158 2.11 -22.95 0.42
CA ARG A 158 1.06 -22.84 1.42
C ARG A 158 1.19 -21.51 2.14
N ALA A 159 0.10 -20.75 2.22
CA ALA A 159 0.00 -19.58 3.04
C ALA A 159 -1.13 -19.69 4.04
N ARG A 160 -0.85 -19.27 5.25
CA ARG A 160 -1.84 -19.12 6.30
C ARG A 160 -2.41 -17.72 6.27
N ILE A 161 -3.71 -17.62 6.02
CA ILE A 161 -4.48 -16.40 6.12
C ILE A 161 -4.88 -16.21 7.58
N PRO A 162 -4.51 -15.09 8.20
CA PRO A 162 -4.83 -14.86 9.60
C PRO A 162 -6.33 -14.60 9.80
N LYS A 163 -6.83 -14.91 11.00
CA LYS A 163 -8.18 -14.51 11.40
C LYS A 163 -8.32 -12.99 11.36
N GLY A 164 -9.42 -12.51 10.81
CA GLY A 164 -9.70 -11.09 10.69
C GLY A 164 -8.98 -10.45 9.50
N ALA A 165 -8.57 -11.20 8.50
CA ALA A 165 -8.09 -10.64 7.25
C ALA A 165 -9.16 -9.75 6.62
N ILE A 166 -8.77 -8.56 6.13
CA ILE A 166 -9.67 -7.61 5.50
C ILE A 166 -9.34 -7.45 4.02
N ASP A 167 -10.29 -6.94 3.26
CA ASP A 167 -10.11 -6.63 1.84
C ASP A 167 -8.96 -5.64 1.64
N GLY A 168 -8.13 -5.87 0.60
CA GLY A 168 -6.94 -5.09 0.30
C GLY A 168 -5.73 -5.31 1.22
N GLN A 169 -5.84 -6.15 2.26
CA GLN A 169 -4.72 -6.46 3.14
C GLN A 169 -3.59 -7.18 2.40
N ARG A 170 -2.34 -6.77 2.65
CA ARG A 170 -1.14 -7.43 2.10
C ARG A 170 -0.48 -8.33 3.13
N LEU A 171 -0.27 -9.59 2.75
CA LEU A 171 0.46 -10.58 3.56
C LEU A 171 1.80 -10.87 2.90
N ARG A 172 2.90 -10.67 3.64
CA ARG A 172 4.26 -10.91 3.15
C ARG A 172 4.72 -12.32 3.49
N LEU A 173 5.08 -13.08 2.48
CA LEU A 173 5.74 -14.37 2.60
C LEU A 173 7.22 -14.21 2.24
N ARG A 174 8.08 -14.18 3.26
CA ARG A 174 9.51 -13.91 3.10
C ARG A 174 10.21 -15.00 2.30
N GLY A 175 11.03 -14.58 1.32
CA GLY A 175 11.84 -15.48 0.50
C GLY A 175 11.03 -16.41 -0.40
N LYS A 176 9.76 -16.03 -0.73
CA LYS A 176 8.86 -16.79 -1.61
C LYS A 176 8.63 -16.10 -2.97
N GLY A 177 9.36 -15.02 -3.24
CA GLY A 177 9.41 -14.36 -4.54
C GLY A 177 10.39 -15.01 -5.50
N GLY A 178 10.88 -14.24 -6.47
CA GLY A 178 11.85 -14.68 -7.49
C GLY A 178 13.16 -15.18 -6.87
N ALA A 179 13.80 -16.12 -7.54
CA ALA A 179 15.10 -16.62 -7.10
C ALA A 179 16.19 -15.54 -7.26
N GLY A 180 17.03 -15.37 -6.25
CA GLY A 180 18.22 -14.53 -6.36
C GLY A 180 19.28 -15.16 -7.25
N MET A 181 20.12 -14.33 -7.87
CA MET A 181 21.23 -14.75 -8.69
C MET A 181 22.54 -14.63 -7.92
N ASN A 182 23.54 -15.43 -8.29
CA ASN A 182 24.90 -15.41 -7.72
C ASN A 182 24.92 -15.55 -6.17
N GLY A 183 24.04 -16.37 -5.60
CA GLY A 183 23.93 -16.52 -4.15
C GLY A 183 23.17 -15.41 -3.45
N GLY A 184 22.50 -14.52 -4.19
CA GLY A 184 21.60 -13.51 -3.65
C GLY A 184 20.37 -14.14 -2.98
N PRO A 185 19.74 -13.46 -1.97
CA PRO A 185 18.53 -13.95 -1.35
C PRO A 185 17.36 -13.94 -2.34
N ALA A 186 16.42 -14.86 -2.17
CA ALA A 186 15.17 -14.81 -2.91
C ALA A 186 14.37 -13.54 -2.51
N GLY A 187 13.59 -13.01 -3.44
CA GLY A 187 12.61 -11.96 -3.18
C GLY A 187 11.45 -12.43 -2.31
N ASP A 188 10.53 -11.56 -1.99
CA ASP A 188 9.35 -11.85 -1.20
C ASP A 188 8.10 -12.00 -2.07
N LEU A 189 7.12 -12.75 -1.56
CA LEU A 189 5.81 -12.83 -2.18
C LEU A 189 4.80 -12.05 -1.32
N TYR A 190 4.13 -11.10 -1.92
CA TYR A 190 3.04 -10.34 -1.31
C TYR A 190 1.70 -10.88 -1.81
N LEU A 191 0.89 -11.36 -0.88
CA LEU A 191 -0.46 -11.79 -1.15
C LEU A 191 -1.41 -10.65 -0.86
N GLN A 192 -2.13 -10.16 -1.86
CA GLN A 192 -3.18 -9.16 -1.69
C GLN A 192 -4.50 -9.87 -1.45
N ILE A 193 -5.07 -9.72 -0.26
CA ILE A 193 -6.36 -10.31 0.08
C ILE A 193 -7.47 -9.60 -0.69
N VAL A 194 -8.33 -10.39 -1.34
CA VAL A 194 -9.55 -9.93 -2.00
C VAL A 194 -10.71 -10.70 -1.41
N LEU A 195 -11.61 -10.01 -0.70
CA LEU A 195 -12.81 -10.64 -0.17
C LEU A 195 -13.82 -10.88 -1.30
N GLU A 196 -14.32 -12.12 -1.41
CA GLU A 196 -15.41 -12.44 -2.32
C GLU A 196 -16.71 -11.77 -1.85
N PRO A 197 -17.56 -11.30 -2.78
CA PRO A 197 -18.88 -10.79 -2.43
C PRO A 197 -19.68 -11.83 -1.67
N HIS A 198 -20.22 -11.44 -0.51
CA HIS A 198 -21.07 -12.34 0.28
C HIS A 198 -22.57 -12.01 0.08
N PRO A 199 -23.47 -13.00 -0.02
CA PRO A 199 -24.88 -12.76 -0.32
C PRO A 199 -25.63 -11.93 0.74
N LEU A 200 -25.21 -12.00 2.00
CA LEU A 200 -25.87 -11.31 3.12
C LEU A 200 -25.09 -10.14 3.66
N TYR A 201 -23.75 -10.19 3.65
CA TYR A 201 -22.91 -9.22 4.36
C TYR A 201 -22.08 -8.39 3.40
N LYS A 202 -21.97 -7.10 3.73
CA LYS A 202 -21.02 -6.16 3.12
C LYS A 202 -19.93 -5.85 4.15
N ALA A 203 -18.67 -6.18 3.85
CA ALA A 203 -17.56 -5.91 4.74
C ALA A 203 -17.04 -4.48 4.56
N ARG A 204 -16.73 -3.80 5.68
CA ARG A 204 -16.06 -2.48 5.72
C ARG A 204 -14.94 -2.52 6.77
N GLY A 205 -13.76 -2.90 6.34
CA GLY A 205 -12.67 -3.23 7.27
C GLY A 205 -13.07 -4.43 8.14
N HIS A 206 -13.07 -4.28 9.46
CA HIS A 206 -13.51 -5.34 10.38
C HIS A 206 -15.02 -5.30 10.69
N ASP A 207 -15.73 -4.25 10.29
CA ASP A 207 -17.17 -4.15 10.52
C ASP A 207 -17.94 -4.78 9.35
N LEU A 208 -19.12 -5.30 9.67
CA LEU A 208 -20.04 -5.91 8.71
C LEU A 208 -21.34 -5.13 8.67
N GLU A 209 -21.96 -5.11 7.51
CA GLU A 209 -23.31 -4.56 7.32
C GLU A 209 -24.22 -5.62 6.71
N ILE A 210 -25.43 -5.77 7.25
CA ILE A 210 -26.47 -6.67 6.75
C ILE A 210 -27.78 -5.90 6.58
N GLU A 211 -28.52 -6.16 5.51
CA GLU A 211 -29.88 -5.69 5.32
C GLU A 211 -30.84 -6.65 6.01
N VAL A 212 -31.65 -6.14 6.92
CA VAL A 212 -32.56 -6.94 7.73
C VAL A 212 -33.99 -6.56 7.41
N PRO A 213 -34.73 -7.40 6.67
CA PRO A 213 -36.14 -7.15 6.39
C PRO A 213 -36.96 -7.26 7.68
N ILE A 214 -37.81 -6.26 7.91
CA ILE A 214 -38.80 -6.20 8.97
C ILE A 214 -40.15 -5.81 8.40
N THR A 215 -41.20 -6.25 9.07
CA THR A 215 -42.56 -5.85 8.71
C THR A 215 -42.94 -4.45 9.20
N PRO A 216 -43.95 -3.77 8.61
CA PRO A 216 -44.41 -2.46 9.06
C PRO A 216 -44.85 -2.45 10.53
N TRP A 217 -45.46 -3.51 11.02
CA TRP A 217 -45.90 -3.62 12.41
C TRP A 217 -44.73 -3.83 13.37
N GLU A 218 -43.70 -4.56 12.97
CA GLU A 218 -42.46 -4.69 13.77
C GLU A 218 -41.72 -3.35 13.86
N ALA A 219 -41.69 -2.57 12.77
CA ALA A 219 -41.16 -1.23 12.78
C ALA A 219 -41.94 -0.27 13.67
N ALA A 220 -43.27 -0.36 13.63
CA ALA A 220 -44.15 0.55 14.38
C ALA A 220 -44.23 0.21 15.87
N LEU A 221 -44.41 -1.07 16.20
CA LEU A 221 -44.69 -1.54 17.56
C LEU A 221 -43.43 -1.97 18.30
N GLY A 222 -42.32 -2.19 17.57
CA GLY A 222 -41.13 -2.83 18.07
C GLY A 222 -41.25 -4.37 18.07
N ALA A 223 -40.11 -5.03 17.98
CA ALA A 223 -40.06 -6.49 17.95
C ALA A 223 -38.73 -7.02 18.50
N GLN A 224 -38.67 -8.30 18.73
CA GLN A 224 -37.42 -9.05 18.88
C GLN A 224 -37.31 -9.95 17.67
N ILE A 225 -36.21 -9.83 16.94
CA ILE A 225 -35.96 -10.60 15.71
C ILE A 225 -34.60 -11.28 15.79
N ASP A 226 -34.48 -12.41 15.12
CA ASP A 226 -33.22 -13.13 15.03
C ASP A 226 -32.45 -12.68 13.78
N VAL A 227 -31.25 -12.16 13.99
CA VAL A 227 -30.34 -11.71 12.93
C VAL A 227 -29.22 -12.72 12.78
N PRO A 228 -28.93 -13.21 11.57
CA PRO A 228 -27.81 -14.07 11.33
C PRO A 228 -26.50 -13.32 11.53
N THR A 229 -25.50 -13.98 12.10
CA THR A 229 -24.12 -13.50 12.24
C THR A 229 -23.16 -14.59 11.78
N LEU A 230 -21.87 -14.29 11.61
CA LEU A 230 -20.88 -15.30 11.25
C LEU A 230 -20.72 -16.43 12.28
N GLU A 231 -21.17 -16.21 13.51
CA GLU A 231 -21.08 -17.17 14.62
C GLU A 231 -22.44 -17.83 14.98
N GLY A 232 -23.47 -17.62 14.14
CA GLY A 232 -24.82 -18.11 14.41
C GLY A 232 -25.83 -16.97 14.48
N ARG A 233 -26.99 -17.20 15.12
CA ARG A 233 -28.05 -16.19 15.23
C ARG A 233 -28.00 -15.44 16.56
N VAL A 234 -28.34 -14.16 16.52
CA VAL A 234 -28.42 -13.31 17.70
C VAL A 234 -29.76 -12.58 17.68
N THR A 235 -30.48 -12.65 18.79
CA THR A 235 -31.73 -11.89 18.95
C THR A 235 -31.44 -10.41 19.11
N MET A 236 -32.03 -9.59 18.24
CA MET A 236 -31.91 -8.14 18.22
C MET A 236 -33.26 -7.49 18.54
N LYS A 237 -33.24 -6.47 19.39
CA LYS A 237 -34.43 -5.66 19.69
C LYS A 237 -34.57 -4.54 18.68
N VAL A 238 -35.71 -4.50 17.98
CA VAL A 238 -36.13 -3.39 17.13
C VAL A 238 -36.96 -2.43 17.99
N PRO A 239 -36.54 -1.18 18.18
CA PRO A 239 -37.31 -0.19 18.93
C PRO A 239 -38.62 0.18 18.23
N PRO A 240 -39.71 0.50 18.95
CA PRO A 240 -40.91 1.07 18.35
C PRO A 240 -40.63 2.36 17.59
N GLY A 241 -41.27 2.56 16.45
CA GLY A 241 -41.06 3.72 15.59
C GLY A 241 -39.75 3.70 14.80
N SER A 242 -39.13 2.53 14.62
CA SER A 242 -37.95 2.36 13.78
C SER A 242 -38.24 2.73 12.33
N LYS A 243 -37.22 3.26 11.65
CA LYS A 243 -37.34 3.78 10.27
C LYS A 243 -36.59 2.87 9.29
N GLY A 244 -37.06 2.79 8.05
CA GLY A 244 -36.32 2.18 6.96
C GLY A 244 -34.92 2.83 6.79
N GLY A 245 -33.90 2.02 6.60
CA GLY A 245 -32.50 2.45 6.54
C GLY A 245 -31.86 2.75 7.91
N GLN A 246 -32.59 2.67 9.02
CA GLN A 246 -32.02 2.82 10.35
C GLN A 246 -31.07 1.66 10.64
N LYS A 247 -29.84 1.98 11.10
CA LYS A 247 -28.83 0.97 11.43
C LYS A 247 -28.82 0.70 12.94
N LEU A 248 -28.99 -0.57 13.29
CA LEU A 248 -28.85 -1.05 14.66
C LEU A 248 -27.51 -1.78 14.79
N ARG A 249 -26.75 -1.46 15.85
CA ARG A 249 -25.42 -2.01 16.08
C ARG A 249 -25.48 -3.26 16.95
N LEU A 250 -24.90 -4.32 16.46
CA LEU A 250 -24.61 -5.54 17.23
C LEU A 250 -23.11 -5.59 17.53
N GLY A 251 -22.75 -5.21 18.75
CA GLY A 251 -21.36 -5.07 19.16
C GLY A 251 -20.58 -6.39 19.11
N GLY A 252 -19.38 -6.36 18.55
CA GLY A 252 -18.48 -7.51 18.51
C GLY A 252 -18.92 -8.66 17.58
N LYS A 253 -19.83 -8.41 16.62
CA LYS A 253 -20.33 -9.41 15.65
C LYS A 253 -19.80 -9.21 14.22
N GLY A 254 -18.76 -8.40 14.09
CA GLY A 254 -17.98 -8.26 12.86
C GLY A 254 -16.79 -9.23 12.77
N LEU A 255 -15.83 -8.91 11.88
CA LEU A 255 -14.61 -9.69 11.74
C LEU A 255 -13.67 -9.51 12.95
N PRO A 256 -12.90 -10.54 13.32
CA PRO A 256 -11.90 -10.44 14.36
C PRO A 256 -10.88 -9.32 14.09
N LYS A 257 -10.34 -8.69 15.15
CA LYS A 257 -9.30 -7.67 15.04
C LYS A 257 -7.93 -8.20 15.44
N PRO A 258 -6.84 -7.76 14.81
CA PRO A 258 -5.50 -8.02 15.30
C PRO A 258 -5.34 -7.45 16.72
N GLY A 259 -4.96 -8.27 17.68
CA GLY A 259 -4.81 -7.84 19.08
C GLY A 259 -6.01 -8.12 19.99
N GLY A 260 -7.05 -8.73 19.45
CA GLY A 260 -8.22 -9.18 20.22
C GLY A 260 -9.48 -8.36 19.95
N GLY A 261 -10.63 -8.96 20.30
CA GLY A 261 -11.95 -8.42 20.00
C GLY A 261 -12.36 -8.60 18.55
N ALA A 262 -13.49 -8.01 18.19
CA ALA A 262 -14.03 -8.05 16.83
C ALA A 262 -14.59 -6.67 16.44
N GLY A 263 -14.84 -6.48 15.15
CA GLY A 263 -15.65 -5.38 14.64
C GLY A 263 -17.12 -5.55 15.03
N ASP A 264 -17.95 -4.67 14.54
CA ASP A 264 -19.38 -4.67 14.79
C ASP A 264 -20.18 -5.12 13.58
N LEU A 265 -21.39 -5.62 13.80
CA LEU A 265 -22.36 -5.87 12.74
C LEU A 265 -23.43 -4.78 12.80
N TYR A 266 -23.60 -4.07 11.68
CA TYR A 266 -24.64 -3.05 11.52
C TYR A 266 -25.81 -3.64 10.74
N ALA A 267 -26.93 -3.83 11.42
CA ALA A 267 -28.19 -4.27 10.83
C ALA A 267 -28.96 -3.05 10.29
N ALA A 268 -28.99 -2.89 8.98
CA ALA A 268 -29.77 -1.87 8.32
C ALA A 268 -31.21 -2.38 8.14
N LEU A 269 -32.18 -1.74 8.80
CA LEU A 269 -33.58 -2.14 8.74
C LEU A 269 -34.19 -1.83 7.39
N GLU A 270 -34.77 -2.82 6.73
CA GLU A 270 -35.56 -2.67 5.52
C GLU A 270 -37.02 -2.98 5.80
N ILE A 271 -37.90 -1.96 5.71
CA ILE A 271 -39.32 -2.21 5.92
C ILE A 271 -39.93 -2.78 4.63
N VAL A 272 -40.35 -4.03 4.71
CA VAL A 272 -40.94 -4.75 3.59
C VAL A 272 -42.41 -4.98 3.80
N VAL A 273 -43.19 -4.89 2.73
CA VAL A 273 -44.63 -5.17 2.72
C VAL A 273 -44.90 -6.45 1.93
N PRO A 274 -45.92 -7.25 2.30
CA PRO A 274 -46.30 -8.41 1.52
C PRO A 274 -46.69 -8.02 0.10
N SER A 275 -46.13 -8.75 -0.89
CA SER A 275 -46.51 -8.55 -2.32
C SER A 275 -47.93 -8.99 -2.63
N THR A 276 -48.45 -9.96 -1.87
CA THR A 276 -49.80 -10.50 -1.99
C THR A 276 -50.48 -10.44 -0.64
N LEU A 277 -51.70 -9.92 -0.58
CA LEU A 277 -52.49 -9.83 0.65
C LEU A 277 -53.68 -10.80 0.56
N THR A 278 -53.98 -11.44 1.66
CA THR A 278 -55.28 -12.09 1.88
C THR A 278 -56.38 -11.07 2.02
N ASP A 279 -57.65 -11.45 1.81
CA ASP A 279 -58.80 -10.57 1.99
C ASP A 279 -58.87 -9.97 3.42
N ARG A 280 -58.45 -10.72 4.41
CA ARG A 280 -58.37 -10.28 5.80
C ARG A 280 -57.29 -9.21 6.02
N GLU A 281 -56.10 -9.45 5.49
CA GLU A 281 -55.02 -8.47 5.59
C GLU A 281 -55.33 -7.17 4.87
N ARG A 282 -55.91 -7.28 3.67
CA ARG A 282 -56.38 -6.10 2.91
C ARG A 282 -57.31 -5.23 3.75
N LYS A 283 -58.36 -5.83 4.36
CA LYS A 283 -59.30 -5.10 5.23
C LYS A 283 -58.59 -4.42 6.40
N LEU A 284 -57.65 -5.10 7.04
CA LEU A 284 -56.89 -4.53 8.15
C LEU A 284 -56.01 -3.35 7.71
N TYR A 285 -55.39 -3.42 6.53
CA TYR A 285 -54.64 -2.29 5.98
C TYR A 285 -55.56 -1.11 5.61
N GLU A 286 -56.76 -1.36 5.10
CA GLU A 286 -57.76 -0.32 4.78
C GLU A 286 -58.23 0.34 6.08
N GLU A 287 -58.56 -0.41 7.10
CA GLU A 287 -58.93 0.11 8.43
C GLU A 287 -57.82 0.95 9.03
N LEU A 288 -56.57 0.49 8.95
CA LEU A 288 -55.43 1.24 9.44
C LEU A 288 -55.20 2.55 8.66
N ARG A 289 -55.31 2.51 7.34
CA ARG A 289 -55.23 3.71 6.47
C ARG A 289 -56.25 4.76 6.90
N ASP A 290 -57.50 4.35 7.11
CA ASP A 290 -58.61 5.24 7.43
C ASP A 290 -58.53 5.78 8.87
N ALA A 291 -58.01 5.02 9.80
CA ALA A 291 -57.77 5.44 11.17
C ALA A 291 -56.51 6.35 11.34
N SER A 292 -55.53 6.21 10.46
CA SER A 292 -54.27 6.93 10.61
C SER A 292 -54.32 8.33 10.06
N ARG A 293 -53.79 9.30 10.85
CA ARG A 293 -53.58 10.70 10.41
C ARG A 293 -52.12 10.95 10.00
N PHE A 294 -51.32 9.89 9.88
CA PHE A 294 -49.89 10.01 9.55
C PHE A 294 -49.69 10.31 8.06
N ASP A 295 -49.06 11.45 7.79
CA ASP A 295 -48.67 11.85 6.43
C ASP A 295 -47.13 11.81 6.29
N PRO A 296 -46.57 10.81 5.58
CA PRO A 296 -45.13 10.69 5.38
C PRO A 296 -44.55 11.78 4.46
N ARG A 297 -45.39 12.48 3.70
CA ARG A 297 -45.03 13.53 2.72
C ARG A 297 -45.16 14.95 3.26
N LYS A 298 -45.59 15.14 4.51
CA LYS A 298 -45.75 16.45 5.15
C LYS A 298 -44.49 17.34 5.04
N ARG A 299 -43.28 16.74 4.97
CA ARG A 299 -42.02 17.47 4.79
C ARG A 299 -41.81 18.05 3.38
N PHE A 300 -42.63 17.66 2.38
CA PHE A 300 -42.45 18.15 1.02
C PHE A 300 -43.20 19.48 0.77
N GLY A 301 -43.93 20.01 1.79
CA GLY A 301 -44.63 21.26 1.70
C GLY A 301 -45.69 21.19 0.62
N ALA A 302 -46.86 20.60 0.95
CA ALA A 302 -48.07 20.79 0.17
C ALA A 302 -48.84 21.93 0.78
#